data_fcf7fe01c15f8376b27357ae16f89d49
#
_entry.id   fcf7fe01c15f8376b27357ae16f89d49
#
_cell.length_a   1.000
_cell.length_b   1.000
_cell.length_c   1.000
_cell.angle_alpha   90.00
_cell.angle_beta   90.00
_cell.angle_gamma   90.00
#
_symmetry.space_group_name_H-M   'P 1'
#
loop_
_entity.id
_entity.type
_entity.pdbx_description
1 polymer ?
#
loop_
_entity_poly.entity_id
_entity_poly.type
_entity_poly.pdbx_seq_one_letter_code
_entity_poly.pdbx_strand_id
1 'polypeptide(L)'
;MSIVVSGLIGESAARVGFPQWREFLSEWFMDRTVVPGFGAVLIGRAGFDGYFSQNNGDFRAHIKINDFGFRQPGPISDSDGRIWVVGDSYAFGWGVDGNQTTSSKLA
;
A
#
# COMPACT_ATOMS: atom_id res chain seq x y z
N MET A 1 -7.80 -15.05 34.60
CA MET A 1 -6.73 -15.82 33.92
C MET A 1 -7.20 -16.51 32.66
N SER A 2 -8.26 -17.29 32.69
CA SER A 2 -8.75 -18.03 31.50
C SER A 2 -9.24 -17.11 30.37
N ILE A 3 -9.83 -15.94 30.66
CA ILE A 3 -10.30 -15.00 29.64
C ILE A 3 -9.11 -14.40 28.86
N VAL A 4 -8.03 -14.04 29.55
CA VAL A 4 -6.83 -13.47 28.93
C VAL A 4 -6.15 -14.52 28.05
N VAL A 5 -5.98 -15.74 28.55
CA VAL A 5 -5.38 -16.85 27.80
C VAL A 5 -6.22 -17.20 26.57
N SER A 6 -7.54 -17.28 26.73
CA SER A 6 -8.44 -17.57 25.62
C SER A 6 -8.41 -16.46 24.55
N GLY A 7 -8.32 -15.20 24.97
CA GLY A 7 -8.19 -14.07 24.06
C GLY A 7 -6.89 -14.12 23.25
N LEU A 8 -5.77 -14.43 23.90
CA LEU A 8 -4.46 -14.55 23.24
C LEU A 8 -4.45 -15.73 22.24
N ILE A 9 -5.01 -16.86 22.62
CA ILE A 9 -5.12 -18.05 21.74
C ILE A 9 -6.01 -17.72 20.54
N GLY A 10 -7.18 -17.12 20.78
CA GLY A 10 -8.11 -16.74 19.73
C GLY A 10 -7.52 -15.75 18.74
N GLU A 11 -6.83 -14.71 19.24
CA GLU A 11 -6.17 -13.74 18.37
C GLU A 11 -5.04 -14.39 17.57
N SER A 12 -4.20 -15.20 18.21
CA SER A 12 -3.10 -15.89 17.53
C SER A 12 -3.64 -16.82 16.43
N ALA A 13 -4.71 -17.57 16.73
CA ALA A 13 -5.34 -18.46 15.76
C ALA A 13 -5.94 -17.67 14.58
N ALA A 14 -6.58 -16.52 14.83
CA ALA A 14 -7.11 -15.66 13.80
C ALA A 14 -6.00 -15.10 12.88
N ARG A 15 -4.89 -14.67 13.45
CA ARG A 15 -3.75 -14.15 12.69
C ARG A 15 -3.09 -15.20 11.81
N VAL A 16 -3.02 -16.44 12.28
CA VAL A 16 -2.48 -17.56 11.52
C VAL A 16 -3.47 -18.04 10.46
N GLY A 17 -4.74 -18.14 10.80
CA GLY A 17 -5.79 -18.61 9.89
C GLY A 17 -6.25 -17.56 8.87
N PHE A 18 -5.99 -16.29 9.12
CA PHE A 18 -6.37 -15.18 8.23
C PHE A 18 -5.17 -14.22 8.04
N PRO A 19 -4.15 -14.61 7.27
CA PRO A 19 -2.96 -13.80 7.08
C PRO A 19 -3.23 -12.49 6.33
N GLN A 20 -4.36 -12.35 5.67
CA GLN A 20 -4.74 -11.15 4.93
C GLN A 20 -5.15 -9.97 5.82
N TRP A 21 -5.17 -10.12 7.15
CA TRP A 21 -5.51 -9.02 8.04
C TRP A 21 -4.60 -7.79 7.87
N ARG A 22 -3.38 -8.00 7.42
CA ARG A 22 -2.40 -6.93 7.18
C ARG A 22 -2.79 -6.05 5.98
N GLU A 23 -3.51 -6.62 5.02
CA GLU A 23 -3.96 -5.90 3.83
C GLU A 23 -4.91 -4.75 4.16
N PHE A 24 -5.55 -4.78 5.34
CA PHE A 24 -6.45 -3.73 5.82
C PHE A 24 -5.73 -2.56 6.48
N LEU A 25 -4.41 -2.60 6.59
CA LEU A 25 -3.60 -1.56 7.21
C LEU A 25 -2.84 -0.78 6.13
N SER A 26 -3.08 0.52 6.04
CA SER A 26 -2.32 1.38 5.12
C SER A 26 -0.81 1.37 5.41
N GLU A 27 -0.44 1.15 6.67
CA GLU A 27 0.96 0.99 7.09
C GLU A 27 1.63 -0.23 6.46
N TRP A 28 0.86 -1.14 5.89
CA TRP A 28 1.38 -2.31 5.20
C TRP A 28 2.23 -1.93 3.98
N PHE A 29 1.80 -0.92 3.23
CA PHE A 29 2.50 -0.49 2.01
C PHE A 29 3.06 0.93 2.10
N MET A 30 2.92 1.61 3.24
CA MET A 30 3.42 2.97 3.46
C MET A 30 4.38 3.02 4.63
N ASP A 31 5.43 3.82 4.47
CA ASP A 31 6.39 4.13 5.52
C ASP A 31 6.33 5.60 5.87
N ARG A 32 6.64 5.91 7.14
CA ARG A 32 6.76 7.28 7.61
C ARG A 32 8.22 7.74 7.43
N THR A 33 8.39 8.86 6.76
CA THR A 33 9.69 9.44 6.51
C THR A 33 9.70 10.90 6.97
N VAL A 34 10.84 11.37 7.46
CA VAL A 34 11.02 12.78 7.86
C VAL A 34 11.66 13.53 6.70
N VAL A 35 10.95 14.55 6.22
CA VAL A 35 11.44 15.44 5.15
C VAL A 35 11.87 16.77 5.80
N PRO A 36 13.14 17.20 5.62
CA PRO A 36 13.59 18.47 6.19
C PRO A 36 12.72 19.64 5.73
N GLY A 37 12.23 20.42 6.69
CA GLY A 37 11.34 21.55 6.43
C GLY A 37 9.85 21.23 6.38
N PHE A 38 9.48 19.94 6.27
CA PHE A 38 8.07 19.51 6.18
C PHE A 38 7.62 18.59 7.31
N GLY A 39 8.56 17.98 8.04
CA GLY A 39 8.26 17.04 9.11
C GLY A 39 8.02 15.61 8.61
N ALA A 40 7.23 14.85 9.35
CA ALA A 40 6.95 13.45 9.00
C ALA A 40 5.89 13.35 7.90
N VAL A 41 6.19 12.61 6.85
CA VAL A 41 5.28 12.35 5.72
C VAL A 41 5.19 10.85 5.48
N LEU A 42 4.08 10.41 4.90
CA LEU A 42 3.90 9.03 4.47
C LEU A 42 4.29 8.89 3.01
N ILE A 43 5.14 7.92 2.72
CA ILE A 43 5.51 7.55 1.36
C ILE A 43 5.30 6.06 1.16
N GLY A 44 5.23 5.61 -0.09
CA GLY A 44 5.16 4.19 -0.39
C GLY A 44 6.39 3.44 0.12
N ARG A 45 6.17 2.23 0.63
CA ARG A 45 7.28 1.35 1.06
C ARG A 45 8.03 0.86 -0.16
N ALA A 46 9.29 1.22 -0.30
CA ALA A 46 10.12 0.84 -1.43
C ALA A 46 10.14 -0.68 -1.64
N GLY A 47 9.91 -1.12 -2.87
CA GLY A 47 9.90 -2.52 -3.22
C GLY A 47 8.64 -3.30 -2.80
N PHE A 48 7.62 -2.63 -2.25
CA PHE A 48 6.39 -3.30 -1.87
C PHE A 48 5.67 -3.86 -3.11
N ASP A 49 5.24 -5.11 -3.00
CA ASP A 49 4.41 -5.78 -4.01
C ASP A 49 3.40 -6.65 -3.28
N GLY A 50 2.15 -6.25 -3.26
CA GLY A 50 1.12 -6.94 -2.51
C GLY A 50 -0.25 -6.32 -2.69
N TYR A 51 -1.16 -6.67 -1.80
CA TYR A 51 -2.55 -6.24 -1.85
C TYR A 51 -2.91 -5.36 -0.68
N PHE A 52 -3.79 -4.42 -0.92
CA PHE A 52 -4.42 -3.58 0.09
C PHE A 52 -5.93 -3.66 -0.02
N SER A 53 -6.59 -3.84 1.11
CA SER A 53 -8.05 -3.92 1.22
C SER A 53 -8.57 -2.87 2.18
N GLN A 54 -9.76 -2.39 1.97
CA GLN A 54 -10.39 -1.41 2.83
C GLN A 54 -11.91 -1.64 2.94
N ASN A 55 -12.51 -1.04 3.95
CA ASN A 55 -13.95 -1.02 4.18
C ASN A 55 -14.57 -2.43 4.19
N ASN A 56 -14.04 -3.32 5.07
CA ASN A 56 -14.51 -4.70 5.20
C ASN A 56 -14.43 -5.51 3.89
N GLY A 57 -13.50 -5.15 3.01
CA GLY A 57 -13.31 -5.86 1.76
C GLY A 57 -14.09 -5.28 0.59
N ASP A 58 -14.55 -4.02 0.67
CA ASP A 58 -15.19 -3.33 -0.45
C ASP A 58 -14.30 -3.31 -1.68
N PHE A 59 -12.99 -3.23 -1.46
CA PHE A 59 -12.03 -3.45 -2.52
C PHE A 59 -10.78 -4.18 -2.02
N ARG A 60 -10.11 -4.85 -2.92
CA ARG A 60 -8.79 -5.43 -2.75
C ARG A 60 -7.97 -5.11 -3.99
N ALA A 61 -6.99 -4.24 -3.86
CA ALA A 61 -6.21 -3.76 -4.99
C ALA A 61 -4.76 -4.21 -4.90
N HIS A 62 -4.18 -4.60 -6.02
CA HIS A 62 -2.76 -4.87 -6.11
C HIS A 62 -1.99 -3.56 -6.18
N ILE A 63 -1.03 -3.40 -5.28
CA ILE A 63 -0.17 -2.22 -5.19
C ILE A 63 1.28 -2.65 -5.35
N LYS A 64 1.95 -2.04 -6.31
CA LYS A 64 3.38 -2.21 -6.51
C LYS A 64 4.07 -0.86 -6.37
N ILE A 65 5.00 -0.78 -5.44
CA ILE A 65 5.79 0.42 -5.17
C ILE A 65 7.21 0.18 -5.66
N ASN A 66 7.76 1.14 -6.39
CA ASN A 66 9.14 1.06 -6.87
C ASN A 66 10.15 1.37 -5.76
N ASP A 67 11.45 1.29 -6.09
CA ASP A 67 12.52 1.52 -5.13
C ASP A 67 12.60 2.97 -4.63
N PHE A 68 11.91 3.90 -5.29
CA PHE A 68 11.85 5.31 -4.92
C PHE A 68 10.60 5.66 -4.07
N GLY A 69 9.73 4.69 -3.79
CA GLY A 69 8.51 4.91 -3.01
C GLY A 69 7.31 5.38 -3.84
N PHE A 70 7.38 5.31 -5.16
CA PHE A 70 6.27 5.69 -6.05
C PHE A 70 5.50 4.46 -6.52
N ARG A 71 4.18 4.60 -6.63
CA ARG A 71 3.37 3.56 -7.25
C ARG A 71 3.61 3.54 -8.75
N GLN A 72 3.96 2.36 -9.26
CA GLN A 72 4.31 2.21 -10.66
C GLN A 72 3.88 0.83 -11.17
N PRO A 73 3.20 0.77 -12.33
CA PRO A 73 2.74 -0.50 -12.89
C PRO A 73 3.83 -1.34 -13.55
N GLY A 74 5.03 -0.79 -13.75
CA GLY A 74 6.14 -1.48 -14.40
C GLY A 74 7.50 -0.92 -14.01
N PRO A 75 8.59 -1.48 -14.52
CA PRO A 75 9.93 -1.02 -14.19
C PRO A 75 10.20 0.40 -14.69
N ILE A 76 10.91 1.20 -13.88
CA ILE A 76 11.46 2.47 -14.34
C ILE A 76 12.73 2.15 -15.13
N SER A 77 12.67 2.27 -16.44
CA SER A 77 13.87 2.17 -17.27
C SER A 77 14.53 3.51 -17.47
N ASP A 78 13.75 4.59 -17.53
CA ASP A 78 14.21 5.94 -17.75
C ASP A 78 13.09 6.90 -17.37
N SER A 79 13.42 7.95 -16.62
CA SER A 79 12.45 8.98 -16.23
C SER A 79 12.48 10.21 -17.14
N ASP A 80 13.47 10.32 -18.02
CA ASP A 80 13.56 11.44 -18.94
C ASP A 80 12.41 11.39 -19.98
N GLY A 81 11.74 12.53 -20.10
CA GLY A 81 10.61 12.66 -21.02
C GLY A 81 9.32 11.96 -20.59
N ARG A 82 9.26 11.45 -19.37
CA ARG A 82 8.05 10.80 -18.84
C ARG A 82 7.10 11.79 -18.20
N ILE A 83 5.81 11.44 -18.24
CA ILE A 83 4.77 12.21 -17.57
C ILE A 83 4.68 11.76 -16.11
N TRP A 84 4.78 12.72 -15.20
CA TRP A 84 4.60 12.49 -13.78
C TRP A 84 3.15 12.80 -13.39
N VAL A 85 2.49 11.84 -12.75
CA VAL A 85 1.15 12.05 -12.18
C VAL A 85 1.30 12.33 -10.70
N VAL A 86 0.92 13.53 -10.30
CA VAL A 86 1.05 14.01 -8.92
C VAL A 86 -0.33 14.43 -8.43
N GLY A 87 -0.65 14.10 -7.20
CA GLY A 87 -1.93 14.46 -6.60
C GLY A 87 -2.23 13.66 -5.35
N ASP A 88 -3.50 13.57 -5.03
CA ASP A 88 -4.04 12.89 -3.86
C ASP A 88 -4.27 11.37 -4.13
N SER A 89 -5.20 10.78 -3.37
CA SER A 89 -5.56 9.37 -3.53
C SER A 89 -6.09 9.01 -4.91
N TYR A 90 -6.70 9.94 -5.64
CA TYR A 90 -7.16 9.70 -7.01
C TYR A 90 -5.98 9.55 -7.98
N ALA A 91 -4.97 10.40 -7.86
CA ALA A 91 -3.75 10.29 -8.66
C ALA A 91 -2.97 9.01 -8.33
N PHE A 92 -2.93 8.63 -7.06
CA PHE A 92 -2.32 7.37 -6.62
C PHE A 92 -3.06 6.14 -7.15
N GLY A 93 -4.37 6.25 -7.38
CA GLY A 93 -5.22 5.13 -7.79
C GLY A 93 -5.69 4.30 -6.62
N TRP A 94 -6.18 4.95 -5.56
CA TRP A 94 -6.71 4.29 -4.38
C TRP A 94 -7.88 3.37 -4.75
N GLY A 95 -7.80 2.11 -4.35
CA GLY A 95 -8.87 1.15 -4.58
C GLY A 95 -8.87 0.46 -5.94
N VAL A 96 -7.87 0.72 -6.81
CA VAL A 96 -7.76 0.06 -8.12
C VAL A 96 -6.40 -0.60 -8.29
N ASP A 97 -6.36 -1.62 -9.14
CA ASP A 97 -5.12 -2.30 -9.48
C ASP A 97 -4.18 -1.39 -10.28
N GLY A 98 -2.88 -1.75 -10.29
CA GLY A 98 -1.86 -0.94 -10.94
C GLY A 98 -2.14 -0.66 -12.42
N ASN A 99 -2.69 -1.62 -13.15
CA ASN A 99 -3.03 -1.47 -14.56
C ASN A 99 -4.30 -0.63 -14.81
N GLN A 100 -5.01 -0.25 -13.76
CA GLN A 100 -6.23 0.55 -13.82
C GLN A 100 -6.02 1.99 -13.36
N THR A 101 -4.81 2.34 -12.93
CA THR A 101 -4.49 3.70 -12.50
C THR A 101 -4.44 4.66 -13.68
N THR A 102 -4.65 5.95 -13.42
CA THR A 102 -4.54 7.00 -14.43
C THR A 102 -3.14 6.99 -15.08
N SER A 103 -2.10 6.86 -14.28
CA SER A 103 -0.73 6.80 -14.80
C SER A 103 -0.49 5.61 -15.73
N SER A 104 -1.07 4.47 -15.40
CA SER A 104 -1.00 3.28 -16.27
C SER A 104 -1.73 3.47 -17.60
N LYS A 105 -2.86 4.18 -17.58
CA LYS A 105 -3.65 4.44 -18.79
C LYS A 105 -3.02 5.49 -19.70
N LEU A 106 -2.17 6.36 -19.16
CA LEU A 106 -1.43 7.36 -19.93
C LEU A 106 -0.14 6.80 -20.55
N ALA A 107 0.31 5.66 -20.06
CA ALA A 107 1.54 5.04 -20.53
C ALA A 107 1.38 4.43 -21.93
#